data_e4e2c392a303a39ab04fa4eaea560c62
#
_entry.id   e4e2c392a303a39ab04fa4eaea560c62
#
_cell.length_a   1.000
_cell.length_b   1.000
_cell.length_c   1.000
_cell.angle_alpha   90.00
_cell.angle_beta   90.00
_cell.angle_gamma   90.00
#
_symmetry.space_group_name_H-M   'P 1'
#
loop_
_entity.id
_entity.type
_entity.pdbx_description
1 polymer ?
#
loop_
_entity_poly.entity_id
_entity_poly.type
_entity_poly.pdbx_seq_one_letter_code
_entity_poly.pdbx_strand_id
1 'polypeptide(L)'
;NNFSEVSAELLAEMQEEINSGNLEDAKEILTDVLQNLEKINHHGKRADAIVKGMLQHSRSSSGKKELTDLNALCDEYLRLSYHGLRAKDKNFNATMKTDFDENIGKINIIPQDIGRVVLNLLTNAFYVVNEKQHSDVENYEPTVFITTKKENNKITISISDNGNGMPKEIIDKIFQPF
;
A
#
# COMPACT_ATOMS: atom_id res chain seq x y z
N ASN A 1 -24.47 -5.84 -5.53
CA ASN A 1 -23.81 -4.52 -5.61
C ASN A 1 -24.83 -3.40 -5.73
N ASN A 2 -25.43 -3.04 -4.59
CA ASN A 2 -26.55 -2.11 -4.53
C ASN A 2 -26.30 -0.75 -5.21
N PHE A 3 -25.09 -0.19 -5.07
CA PHE A 3 -24.76 1.12 -5.66
C PHE A 3 -24.74 1.15 -7.19
N SER A 4 -24.39 0.04 -7.86
CA SER A 4 -24.38 -0.03 -9.32
C SER A 4 -25.81 -0.12 -9.89
N GLU A 5 -26.67 -0.89 -9.24
CA GLU A 5 -28.07 -1.03 -9.61
C GLU A 5 -28.83 0.29 -9.40
N VAL A 6 -28.65 0.91 -8.23
CA VAL A 6 -29.25 2.23 -7.92
C VAL A 6 -28.76 3.31 -8.89
N SER A 7 -27.45 3.31 -9.27
CA SER A 7 -26.96 4.27 -10.24
C SER A 7 -27.57 4.08 -11.63
N ALA A 8 -27.88 2.85 -12.04
CA ALA A 8 -28.54 2.59 -13.31
C ALA A 8 -30.00 3.06 -13.29
N GLU A 9 -30.72 2.89 -12.19
CA GLU A 9 -32.08 3.40 -11.99
C GLU A 9 -32.11 4.93 -12.02
N LEU A 10 -31.19 5.60 -11.29
CA LEU A 10 -31.06 7.05 -11.27
C LEU A 10 -30.71 7.62 -12.65
N LEU A 11 -29.89 6.94 -13.46
CA LEU A 11 -29.61 7.37 -14.83
C LEU A 11 -30.82 7.30 -15.74
N ALA A 12 -31.68 6.30 -15.57
CA ALA A 12 -32.93 6.19 -16.32
C ALA A 12 -33.90 7.33 -15.92
N GLU A 13 -34.05 7.60 -14.62
CA GLU A 13 -34.85 8.70 -14.10
C GLU A 13 -34.33 10.07 -14.59
N MET A 14 -33.01 10.29 -14.54
CA MET A 14 -32.39 11.51 -15.07
C MET A 14 -32.72 11.72 -16.56
N GLN A 15 -32.76 10.64 -17.35
CA GLN A 15 -33.11 10.75 -18.76
C GLN A 15 -34.56 11.13 -18.98
N GLU A 16 -35.48 10.65 -18.14
CA GLU A 16 -36.90 11.06 -18.17
C GLU A 16 -37.07 12.52 -17.80
N GLU A 17 -36.37 13.01 -16.77
CA GLU A 17 -36.41 14.43 -16.35
C GLU A 17 -35.85 15.36 -17.43
N ILE A 18 -34.75 14.98 -18.09
CA ILE A 18 -34.20 15.72 -19.24
C ILE A 18 -35.24 15.82 -20.38
N ASN A 19 -35.89 14.69 -20.73
CA ASN A 19 -36.91 14.65 -21.79
C ASN A 19 -38.13 15.49 -21.45
N SER A 20 -38.45 15.60 -20.17
CA SER A 20 -39.57 16.43 -19.65
C SER A 20 -39.21 17.89 -19.47
N GLY A 21 -37.95 18.29 -19.67
CA GLY A 21 -37.45 19.65 -19.53
C GLY A 21 -37.13 20.08 -18.10
N ASN A 22 -37.14 19.16 -17.14
CA ASN A 22 -36.86 19.39 -15.71
C ASN A 22 -35.36 19.37 -15.43
N LEU A 23 -34.62 20.33 -15.90
CA LEU A 23 -33.14 20.34 -15.85
C LEU A 23 -32.59 20.46 -14.43
N GLU A 24 -33.29 21.05 -13.47
CA GLU A 24 -32.82 21.13 -12.08
C GLU A 24 -32.90 19.77 -11.39
N ASP A 25 -33.99 19.04 -11.56
CA ASP A 25 -34.14 17.70 -11.01
C ASP A 25 -33.12 16.73 -11.62
N ALA A 26 -32.88 16.84 -12.93
CA ALA A 26 -31.83 16.06 -13.61
C ALA A 26 -30.40 16.36 -13.06
N LYS A 27 -30.11 17.58 -12.63
CA LYS A 27 -28.80 17.92 -12.00
C LYS A 27 -28.66 17.35 -10.59
N GLU A 28 -29.73 17.32 -9.80
CA GLU A 28 -29.73 16.67 -8.48
C GLU A 28 -29.44 15.18 -8.63
N ILE A 29 -30.15 14.48 -9.53
CA ILE A 29 -29.93 13.08 -9.82
C ILE A 29 -28.49 12.81 -10.31
N LEU A 30 -27.94 13.68 -11.16
CA LEU A 30 -26.54 13.57 -11.60
C LEU A 30 -25.57 13.61 -10.43
N THR A 31 -25.82 14.46 -9.44
CA THR A 31 -24.98 14.57 -8.24
C THR A 31 -24.99 13.27 -7.45
N ASP A 32 -26.14 12.65 -7.29
CA ASP A 32 -26.28 11.36 -6.58
C ASP A 32 -25.60 10.21 -7.34
N VAL A 33 -25.69 10.21 -8.68
CA VAL A 33 -24.97 9.25 -9.52
C VAL A 33 -23.46 9.40 -9.34
N LEU A 34 -22.94 10.63 -9.35
CA LEU A 34 -21.51 10.88 -9.14
C LEU A 34 -21.03 10.39 -7.76
N GLN A 35 -21.78 10.63 -6.69
CA GLN A 35 -21.47 10.13 -5.36
C GLN A 35 -21.47 8.60 -5.30
N ASN A 36 -22.43 7.95 -5.95
CA ASN A 36 -22.48 6.48 -6.01
C ASN A 36 -21.30 5.90 -6.79
N LEU A 37 -20.88 6.54 -7.88
CA LEU A 37 -19.70 6.14 -8.65
C LEU A 37 -18.41 6.28 -7.83
N GLU A 38 -18.28 7.32 -7.00
CA GLU A 38 -17.15 7.45 -6.07
C GLU A 38 -17.11 6.30 -5.06
N LYS A 39 -18.27 5.94 -4.48
CA LYS A 39 -18.37 4.81 -3.55
C LYS A 39 -18.03 3.48 -4.24
N ILE A 40 -18.52 3.24 -5.46
CA ILE A 40 -18.19 2.05 -6.27
C ILE A 40 -16.69 1.97 -6.51
N ASN A 41 -16.06 3.07 -6.92
CA ASN A 41 -14.61 3.13 -7.17
C ASN A 41 -13.81 2.86 -5.89
N HIS A 42 -14.22 3.45 -4.76
CA HIS A 42 -13.60 3.20 -3.46
C HIS A 42 -13.67 1.72 -3.06
N HIS A 43 -14.85 1.12 -3.15
CA HIS A 43 -15.02 -0.31 -2.81
C HIS A 43 -14.30 -1.22 -3.80
N GLY A 44 -14.25 -0.87 -5.10
CA GLY A 44 -13.50 -1.59 -6.12
C GLY A 44 -12.00 -1.60 -5.82
N LYS A 45 -11.43 -0.45 -5.46
CA LYS A 45 -10.01 -0.34 -5.05
C LYS A 45 -9.71 -1.16 -3.78
N ARG A 46 -10.63 -1.17 -2.82
CA ARG A 46 -10.50 -1.96 -1.60
C ARG A 46 -10.54 -3.47 -1.90
N ALA A 47 -11.46 -3.91 -2.74
CA ALA A 47 -11.54 -5.31 -3.18
C ALA A 47 -10.28 -5.74 -3.94
N ASP A 48 -9.77 -4.92 -4.85
CA ASP A 48 -8.52 -5.16 -5.58
C ASP A 48 -7.32 -5.28 -4.62
N ALA A 49 -7.24 -4.43 -3.61
CA ALA A 49 -6.19 -4.50 -2.57
C ALA A 49 -6.29 -5.80 -1.76
N ILE A 50 -7.50 -6.23 -1.39
CA ILE A 50 -7.73 -7.49 -0.66
C ILE A 50 -7.32 -8.69 -1.55
N VAL A 51 -7.75 -8.73 -2.80
CA VAL A 51 -7.39 -9.80 -3.74
C VAL A 51 -5.88 -9.83 -3.99
N LYS A 52 -5.24 -8.69 -4.17
CA LYS A 52 -3.77 -8.60 -4.29
C LYS A 52 -3.06 -9.08 -3.03
N GLY A 53 -3.57 -8.70 -1.86
CA GLY A 53 -3.08 -9.20 -0.57
C GLY A 53 -3.23 -10.72 -0.47
N MET A 54 -4.40 -11.27 -0.80
CA MET A 54 -4.64 -12.71 -0.81
C MET A 54 -3.74 -13.45 -1.80
N LEU A 55 -3.52 -12.92 -2.99
CA LEU A 55 -2.61 -13.50 -3.99
C LEU A 55 -1.15 -13.47 -3.55
N GLN A 56 -0.73 -12.42 -2.84
CA GLN A 56 0.59 -12.36 -2.20
C GLN A 56 0.73 -13.39 -1.06
N HIS A 57 -0.34 -13.63 -0.30
CA HIS A 57 -0.38 -14.68 0.71
C HIS A 57 -0.54 -16.08 0.13
N SER A 58 -1.25 -16.23 -0.99
CA SER A 58 -1.55 -17.52 -1.67
C SER A 58 -0.40 -18.06 -2.52
N ARG A 59 0.61 -17.25 -2.88
CA ARG A 59 1.83 -17.80 -3.46
C ARG A 59 2.49 -18.64 -2.39
N SER A 60 2.19 -19.94 -2.43
CA SER A 60 2.77 -20.95 -1.54
C SER A 60 4.28 -20.77 -1.56
N SER A 61 4.82 -20.36 -0.40
CA SER A 61 6.25 -20.50 -0.15
C SER A 61 6.59 -21.97 -0.43
N SER A 62 7.66 -22.21 -1.15
CA SER A 62 8.14 -23.59 -1.37
C SER A 62 8.45 -24.28 -0.04
N GLY A 63 8.46 -23.53 1.07
CA GLY A 63 8.88 -23.99 2.40
C GLY A 63 10.35 -24.37 2.45
N LYS A 64 11.07 -24.27 1.32
CA LYS A 64 12.45 -24.71 1.20
C LYS A 64 13.40 -23.60 1.62
N LYS A 65 14.25 -23.90 2.58
CA LYS A 65 15.33 -23.00 2.97
C LYS A 65 16.44 -23.02 1.91
N GLU A 66 16.97 -21.85 1.62
CA GLU A 66 18.04 -21.64 0.65
C GLU A 66 19.11 -20.71 1.23
N LEU A 67 20.36 -20.92 0.84
CA LEU A 67 21.46 -20.01 1.17
C LEU A 67 21.25 -18.69 0.44
N THR A 68 20.77 -17.69 1.15
CA THR A 68 20.31 -16.39 0.62
C THR A 68 21.18 -15.28 1.17
N ASP A 69 21.56 -14.34 0.30
CA ASP A 69 22.13 -13.06 0.67
C ASP A 69 20.99 -12.15 1.15
N LEU A 70 20.97 -11.92 2.47
CA LEU A 70 19.90 -11.13 3.10
C LEU A 70 19.94 -9.66 2.70
N ASN A 71 21.14 -9.08 2.56
CA ASN A 71 21.32 -7.69 2.19
C ASN A 71 20.84 -7.43 0.75
N ALA A 72 21.21 -8.32 -0.17
CA ALA A 72 20.73 -8.26 -1.55
C ALA A 72 19.20 -8.41 -1.62
N LEU A 73 18.63 -9.32 -0.84
CA LEU A 73 17.17 -9.49 -0.74
C LEU A 73 16.48 -8.21 -0.25
N CYS A 74 16.99 -7.59 0.80
CA CYS A 74 16.46 -6.34 1.34
C CYS A 74 16.52 -5.18 0.34
N ASP A 75 17.64 -5.03 -0.38
CA ASP A 75 17.80 -4.00 -1.41
C ASP A 75 16.85 -4.22 -2.59
N GLU A 76 16.69 -5.45 -3.05
CA GLU A 76 15.75 -5.81 -4.11
C GLU A 76 14.31 -5.39 -3.75
N TYR A 77 13.84 -5.78 -2.54
CA TYR A 77 12.49 -5.43 -2.10
C TYR A 77 12.30 -3.94 -1.81
N LEU A 78 13.34 -3.23 -1.38
CA LEU A 78 13.32 -1.77 -1.24
C LEU A 78 13.04 -1.10 -2.59
N ARG A 79 13.79 -1.48 -3.63
CA ARG A 79 13.60 -0.96 -4.99
C ARG A 79 12.24 -1.35 -5.57
N LEU A 80 11.82 -2.60 -5.37
CA LEU A 80 10.53 -3.10 -5.85
C LEU A 80 9.37 -2.31 -5.24
N SER A 81 9.41 -2.05 -3.93
CA SER A 81 8.38 -1.27 -3.22
C SER A 81 8.33 0.18 -3.72
N TYR A 82 9.48 0.83 -3.87
CA TYR A 82 9.59 2.19 -4.39
C TYR A 82 9.02 2.31 -5.81
N HIS A 83 9.48 1.46 -6.73
CA HIS A 83 9.00 1.48 -8.11
C HIS A 83 7.54 1.09 -8.23
N GLY A 84 7.04 0.18 -7.38
CA GLY A 84 5.64 -0.19 -7.31
C GLY A 84 4.72 0.98 -6.94
N LEU A 85 5.15 1.83 -5.99
CA LEU A 85 4.40 3.03 -5.64
C LEU A 85 4.51 4.11 -6.73
N ARG A 86 5.71 4.33 -7.27
CA ARG A 86 5.95 5.30 -8.35
C ARG A 86 5.22 4.96 -9.65
N ALA A 87 4.95 3.69 -9.91
CA ALA A 87 4.12 3.25 -11.05
C ALA A 87 2.65 3.67 -10.88
N LYS A 88 2.16 3.81 -9.63
CA LYS A 88 0.81 4.25 -9.31
C LYS A 88 0.70 5.77 -9.21
N ASP A 89 1.73 6.41 -8.67
CA ASP A 89 1.82 7.86 -8.48
C ASP A 89 3.15 8.35 -9.06
N LYS A 90 3.09 8.95 -10.25
CA LYS A 90 4.27 9.45 -10.97
C LYS A 90 4.96 10.62 -10.27
N ASN A 91 4.24 11.34 -9.41
CA ASN A 91 4.77 12.46 -8.65
C ASN A 91 5.46 12.01 -7.35
N PHE A 92 5.25 10.76 -6.95
CA PHE A 92 5.90 10.23 -5.76
C PHE A 92 7.42 10.20 -5.92
N ASN A 93 8.10 10.75 -4.94
CA ASN A 93 9.55 10.65 -4.80
C ASN A 93 9.91 10.51 -3.33
N ALA A 94 10.85 9.62 -3.01
CA ALA A 94 11.36 9.43 -1.66
C ALA A 94 12.85 9.06 -1.70
N THR A 95 13.57 9.54 -0.70
CA THR A 95 14.96 9.16 -0.49
C THR A 95 15.02 7.78 0.17
N MET A 96 15.74 6.86 -0.45
CA MET A 96 16.01 5.53 0.08
C MET A 96 17.41 5.51 0.70
N LYS A 97 17.51 5.13 1.98
CA LYS A 97 18.78 4.98 2.68
C LYS A 97 18.96 3.54 3.14
N THR A 98 20.18 3.04 3.02
CA THR A 98 20.54 1.68 3.44
C THR A 98 21.78 1.69 4.32
N ASP A 99 21.79 0.82 5.33
CA ASP A 99 22.96 0.53 6.14
C ASP A 99 23.00 -0.98 6.42
N PHE A 100 23.73 -1.70 5.59
CA PHE A 100 23.79 -3.15 5.60
C PHE A 100 25.08 -3.67 6.22
N ASP A 101 24.96 -4.52 7.24
CA ASP A 101 26.11 -5.20 7.85
C ASP A 101 26.67 -6.26 6.90
N GLU A 102 27.89 -6.00 6.41
CA GLU A 102 28.59 -6.89 5.47
C GLU A 102 28.98 -8.25 6.09
N ASN A 103 28.98 -8.36 7.43
CA ASN A 103 29.36 -9.60 8.13
C ASN A 103 28.24 -10.62 8.23
N ILE A 104 27.05 -10.36 7.69
CA ILE A 104 25.93 -11.31 7.71
C ILE A 104 26.22 -12.51 6.81
N GLY A 105 26.72 -12.25 5.61
CA GLY A 105 26.95 -13.28 4.60
C GLY A 105 25.64 -13.94 4.14
N LYS A 106 25.77 -15.16 3.59
CA LYS A 106 24.58 -15.95 3.18
C LYS A 106 24.06 -16.75 4.36
N ILE A 107 22.74 -16.71 4.53
CA ILE A 107 22.02 -17.42 5.60
C ILE A 107 20.98 -18.36 5.04
N ASN A 108 20.69 -19.44 5.76
CA ASN A 108 19.75 -20.48 5.32
C ASN A 108 18.31 -20.10 5.75
N ILE A 109 17.58 -19.45 4.87
CA ILE A 109 16.23 -18.93 5.11
C ILE A 109 15.26 -19.34 3.98
N ILE A 110 13.98 -19.09 4.15
CA ILE A 110 12.98 -19.16 3.09
C ILE A 110 12.85 -17.75 2.49
N PRO A 111 13.47 -17.47 1.32
CA PRO A 111 13.58 -16.09 0.81
C PRO A 111 12.22 -15.43 0.58
N GLN A 112 11.22 -16.22 0.10
CA GLN A 112 9.88 -15.72 -0.18
C GLN A 112 9.16 -15.24 1.09
N ASP A 113 9.34 -15.91 2.22
CA ASP A 113 8.69 -15.54 3.48
C ASP A 113 9.31 -14.27 4.06
N ILE A 114 10.63 -14.19 4.09
CA ILE A 114 11.34 -12.98 4.53
C ILE A 114 11.04 -11.81 3.58
N GLY A 115 11.12 -12.04 2.27
CA GLY A 115 10.82 -11.03 1.26
C GLY A 115 9.40 -10.46 1.40
N ARG A 116 8.41 -11.30 1.72
CA ARG A 116 7.03 -10.88 1.97
C ARG A 116 6.92 -9.95 3.17
N VAL A 117 7.59 -10.30 4.27
CA VAL A 117 7.61 -9.44 5.47
C VAL A 117 8.26 -8.10 5.16
N VAL A 118 9.43 -8.11 4.52
CA VAL A 118 10.17 -6.90 4.13
C VAL A 118 9.33 -6.04 3.18
N LEU A 119 8.70 -6.64 2.17
CA LEU A 119 7.82 -5.94 1.22
C LEU A 119 6.66 -5.25 1.91
N ASN A 120 5.97 -5.94 2.82
CA ASN A 120 4.84 -5.38 3.54
C ASN A 120 5.26 -4.17 4.40
N LEU A 121 6.37 -4.29 5.12
CA LEU A 121 6.88 -3.19 5.94
C LEU A 121 7.32 -2.00 5.10
N LEU A 122 8.04 -2.23 4.00
CA LEU A 122 8.49 -1.18 3.08
C LEU A 122 7.31 -0.50 2.38
N THR A 123 6.30 -1.26 1.97
CA THR A 123 5.09 -0.70 1.35
C THR A 123 4.36 0.22 2.32
N ASN A 124 4.25 -0.16 3.59
CA ASN A 124 3.65 0.68 4.63
C ASN A 124 4.50 1.94 4.87
N ALA A 125 5.83 1.81 4.97
CA ALA A 125 6.74 2.94 5.15
C ALA A 125 6.61 3.95 4.00
N PHE A 126 6.66 3.50 2.75
CA PHE A 126 6.48 4.37 1.59
C PHE A 126 5.09 5.01 1.52
N TYR A 127 4.05 4.29 1.93
CA TYR A 127 2.69 4.82 1.97
C TYR A 127 2.58 6.00 2.94
N VAL A 128 3.08 5.87 4.18
CA VAL A 128 2.95 6.93 5.19
C VAL A 128 3.82 8.16 4.89
N VAL A 129 4.98 7.99 4.25
CA VAL A 129 5.78 9.14 3.81
C VAL A 129 5.13 9.84 2.62
N ASN A 130 4.46 9.12 1.72
CA ASN A 130 3.69 9.69 0.63
C ASN A 130 2.48 10.49 1.16
N GLU A 131 1.73 9.94 2.12
CA GLU A 131 0.60 10.66 2.73
C GLU A 131 1.06 11.96 3.40
N LYS A 132 2.18 11.92 4.14
CA LYS A 132 2.73 13.12 4.78
C LYS A 132 3.19 14.16 3.77
N GLN A 133 3.74 13.74 2.63
CA GLN A 133 4.15 14.65 1.54
C GLN A 133 2.95 15.44 0.99
N HIS A 134 1.77 14.84 0.92
CA HIS A 134 0.54 15.51 0.47
C HIS A 134 -0.10 16.42 1.54
N SER A 135 0.44 16.46 2.75
CA SER A 135 -0.07 17.30 3.86
C SER A 135 0.60 18.68 3.92
N ASP A 136 1.25 19.14 2.83
CA ASP A 136 1.89 20.45 2.68
C ASP A 136 2.86 20.83 3.84
N VAL A 137 3.63 19.87 4.33
CA VAL A 137 4.66 20.12 5.34
C VAL A 137 5.88 20.77 4.66
N GLU A 138 6.15 22.01 5.01
CA GLU A 138 7.30 22.75 4.47
C GLU A 138 8.62 21.99 4.71
N ASN A 139 9.46 21.92 3.67
CA ASN A 139 10.79 21.28 3.70
C ASN A 139 10.79 19.79 4.11
N TYR A 140 9.68 19.06 3.86
CA TYR A 140 9.62 17.65 4.13
C TYR A 140 10.21 16.84 2.97
N GLU A 141 11.23 16.04 3.25
CA GLU A 141 11.80 15.08 2.30
C GLU A 141 11.39 13.66 2.72
N PRO A 142 10.46 13.00 1.98
CA PRO A 142 10.09 11.62 2.25
C PRO A 142 11.32 10.73 2.30
N THR A 143 11.53 10.03 3.40
CA THR A 143 12.71 9.17 3.58
C THR A 143 12.32 7.84 4.20
N VAL A 144 12.80 6.76 3.59
CA VAL A 144 12.71 5.39 4.12
C VAL A 144 14.12 4.84 4.27
N PHE A 145 14.38 4.25 5.43
CA PHE A 145 15.68 3.73 5.80
C PHE A 145 15.54 2.24 6.18
N ILE A 146 16.39 1.38 5.59
CA ILE A 146 16.48 -0.04 5.93
C ILE A 146 17.89 -0.38 6.38
N THR A 147 17.98 -1.10 7.50
CA THR A 147 19.27 -1.55 8.04
C THR A 147 19.22 -3.04 8.33
N THR A 148 20.40 -3.66 8.26
CA THR A 148 20.59 -5.03 8.75
C THR A 148 21.76 -5.04 9.74
N LYS A 149 21.63 -5.83 10.81
CA LYS A 149 22.66 -5.95 11.82
C LYS A 149 22.74 -7.38 12.34
N LYS A 150 23.98 -7.88 12.46
CA LYS A 150 24.25 -9.18 13.06
C LYS A 150 24.84 -9.00 14.45
N GLU A 151 24.14 -9.51 15.45
CA GLU A 151 24.61 -9.50 16.84
C GLU A 151 24.52 -10.95 17.39
N ASN A 152 25.69 -11.52 17.69
CA ASN A 152 25.78 -12.89 18.15
C ASN A 152 25.11 -13.88 17.18
N ASN A 153 24.03 -14.54 17.63
CA ASN A 153 23.27 -15.52 16.86
C ASN A 153 21.93 -14.93 16.32
N LYS A 154 21.80 -13.61 16.29
CA LYS A 154 20.63 -12.87 15.84
C LYS A 154 20.97 -11.98 14.67
N ILE A 155 20.05 -11.89 13.69
CA ILE A 155 20.09 -10.90 12.64
C ILE A 155 18.84 -10.06 12.75
N THR A 156 19.00 -8.75 12.79
CA THR A 156 17.92 -7.77 12.87
C THR A 156 17.83 -7.04 11.55
N ILE A 157 16.63 -6.98 10.98
CA ILE A 157 16.26 -6.09 9.88
C ILE A 157 15.43 -4.98 10.49
N SER A 158 15.85 -3.71 10.31
CA SER A 158 15.09 -2.56 10.77
C SER A 158 14.66 -1.72 9.58
N ILE A 159 13.39 -1.34 9.56
CA ILE A 159 12.83 -0.42 8.56
C ILE A 159 12.26 0.75 9.33
N SER A 160 12.68 1.96 8.96
CA SER A 160 12.19 3.19 9.55
C SER A 160 11.82 4.20 8.46
N ASP A 161 10.89 5.05 8.76
CA ASP A 161 10.41 6.14 7.92
C ASP A 161 10.31 7.44 8.72
N ASN A 162 10.18 8.56 8.02
CA ASN A 162 9.92 9.86 8.63
C ASN A 162 8.48 10.34 8.40
N GLY A 163 7.54 9.41 8.20
CA GLY A 163 6.12 9.68 8.06
C GLY A 163 5.43 10.17 9.33
N ASN A 164 4.11 10.07 9.38
CA ASN A 164 3.30 10.53 10.51
C ASN A 164 3.37 9.61 11.74
N GLY A 165 3.96 8.42 11.61
CA GLY A 165 3.96 7.39 12.64
C GLY A 165 2.59 6.77 12.86
N MET A 166 2.48 5.93 13.91
CA MET A 166 1.24 5.27 14.30
C MET A 166 0.77 5.77 15.67
N PRO A 167 -0.53 6.09 15.84
CA PRO A 167 -1.10 6.35 17.16
C PRO A 167 -0.91 5.14 18.08
N LYS A 168 -0.66 5.41 19.39
CA LYS A 168 -0.43 4.33 20.38
C LYS A 168 -1.57 3.31 20.41
N GLU A 169 -2.80 3.75 20.23
CA GLU A 169 -4.00 2.91 20.23
C GLU A 169 -4.04 1.90 19.07
N ILE A 170 -3.29 2.19 17.99
CA ILE A 170 -3.19 1.31 16.82
C ILE A 170 -2.03 0.33 17.00
N ILE A 171 -0.92 0.74 17.61
CA ILE A 171 0.28 -0.09 17.79
C ILE A 171 -0.07 -1.42 18.48
N ASP A 172 -0.94 -1.40 19.49
CA ASP A 172 -1.35 -2.60 20.23
C ASP A 172 -2.23 -3.55 19.41
N LYS A 173 -2.74 -3.10 18.27
CA LYS A 173 -3.67 -3.85 17.41
C LYS A 173 -3.07 -4.34 16.10
N ILE A 174 -1.89 -3.87 15.70
CA ILE A 174 -1.29 -4.18 14.38
C ILE A 174 -1.01 -5.67 14.13
N PHE A 175 -0.91 -6.47 15.18
CA PHE A 175 -0.71 -7.93 15.12
C PHE A 175 -1.95 -8.73 15.50
N GLN A 176 -3.09 -8.06 15.78
CA GLN A 176 -4.34 -8.78 16.05
C GLN A 176 -4.97 -9.22 14.73
N PRO A 177 -5.43 -10.47 14.61
CA PRO A 177 -6.21 -10.90 13.46
C PRO A 177 -7.55 -10.14 13.42
N PHE A 178 -8.00 -9.82 12.21
CA PHE A 178 -9.30 -9.15 11.96
C PHE A 178 -10.46 -10.06 12.29
#